data_9c5832131b253f58c3b90e6644cbb247
#
_entry.id   9c5832131b253f58c3b90e6644cbb247
#
_cell.length_a   1.000
_cell.length_b   1.000
_cell.length_c   1.000
_cell.angle_alpha   90.00
_cell.angle_beta   90.00
_cell.angle_gamma   90.00
#
_symmetry.space_group_name_H-M   'P 1'
#
loop_
_entity.id
_entity.type
_entity.pdbx_description
1 polymer ?
#
loop_
_entity_poly.entity_id
_entity_poly.type
_entity_poly.pdbx_seq_one_letter_code
_entity_poly.pdbx_strand_id
1 'polypeptide(L)'
;VSDEQLLTRPLITVTNLIWSFDATSQMVQLLLVRRDQAPFTDSWALPETLLRRHESADDAAIRLIKDKIGLELSLAATEQLATFTAPDRVPGERALALAYMTFLPSMPALTPGYGASEVAWFTLRRTAEQDTLQNGRRTFILNRPALAFDHDQIIATALTRIQNKLDYQPTVLRILGQQFTLKEARNVYATFLKTTPAAIDNSNFRKTHAHLFEECGTATPKQSGRPPKIYRLRG
;
A
#
# COMPACT_ATOMS: atom_id res chain seq x y z
N VAL A 1 -33.15 15.26 24.46
CA VAL A 1 -32.27 15.46 23.30
C VAL A 1 -33.12 15.16 22.08
N SER A 2 -33.34 16.14 21.20
CA SER A 2 -34.12 15.91 19.97
C SER A 2 -33.33 14.97 19.05
N ASP A 3 -34.03 14.15 18.25
CA ASP A 3 -33.38 13.26 17.26
C ASP A 3 -32.46 14.02 16.32
N GLU A 4 -32.73 15.27 16.03
CA GLU A 4 -31.93 16.14 15.19
C GLU A 4 -30.53 16.44 15.77
N GLN A 5 -30.37 16.42 17.11
CA GLN A 5 -29.08 16.58 17.82
C GLN A 5 -28.22 15.32 17.78
N LEU A 6 -28.80 14.17 17.43
CA LEU A 6 -28.07 12.90 17.26
C LEU A 6 -27.51 12.73 15.84
N LEU A 7 -28.03 13.50 14.88
CA LEU A 7 -27.57 13.47 13.51
C LEU A 7 -26.25 14.23 13.37
N THR A 8 -25.37 13.72 12.52
CA THR A 8 -24.09 14.36 12.18
C THR A 8 -23.87 14.40 10.68
N ARG A 9 -23.14 15.41 10.22
CA ARG A 9 -22.61 15.48 8.86
C ARG A 9 -21.11 15.27 8.90
N PRO A 10 -20.65 14.00 8.86
CA PRO A 10 -19.23 13.72 8.97
C PRO A 10 -18.44 14.27 7.77
N LEU A 11 -17.18 14.64 8.01
CA LEU A 11 -16.22 14.79 6.94
C LEU A 11 -15.97 13.41 6.31
N ILE A 12 -15.90 13.37 5.00
CA ILE A 12 -15.54 12.15 4.27
C ILE A 12 -14.15 12.34 3.69
N THR A 13 -13.23 11.51 4.12
CA THR A 13 -11.86 11.47 3.59
C THR A 13 -11.64 10.25 2.71
N VAL A 14 -10.71 10.38 1.77
CA VAL A 14 -10.17 9.26 1.00
C VAL A 14 -8.71 9.12 1.37
N THR A 15 -8.37 7.98 1.97
CA THR A 15 -7.00 7.63 2.40
C THR A 15 -6.45 6.56 1.47
N ASN A 16 -5.21 6.69 1.00
CA ASN A 16 -4.63 5.75 0.04
C ASN A 16 -3.32 5.15 0.54
N LEU A 17 -3.27 3.81 0.58
CA LEU A 17 -2.05 3.05 0.83
C LEU A 17 -1.36 2.80 -0.52
N ILE A 18 -0.31 3.56 -0.80
CA ILE A 18 0.42 3.47 -2.07
C ILE A 18 1.62 2.54 -1.88
N TRP A 19 1.51 1.35 -2.47
CA TRP A 19 2.51 0.29 -2.41
C TRP A 19 3.40 0.29 -3.63
N SER A 20 4.68 -0.04 -3.45
CA SER A 20 5.63 -0.28 -4.54
C SER A 20 6.66 -1.33 -4.14
N PHE A 21 7.58 -1.63 -5.05
CA PHE A 21 8.66 -2.58 -4.85
C PHE A 21 10.00 -1.97 -5.28
N ASP A 22 10.96 -1.94 -4.36
CA ASP A 22 12.31 -1.53 -4.67
C ASP A 22 13.09 -2.70 -5.28
N ALA A 23 13.34 -2.63 -6.57
CA ALA A 23 14.08 -3.66 -7.31
C ALA A 23 15.55 -3.82 -6.86
N THR A 24 16.14 -2.79 -6.20
CA THR A 24 17.51 -2.84 -5.69
C THR A 24 17.59 -3.61 -4.37
N SER A 25 16.79 -3.22 -3.40
CA SER A 25 16.72 -3.88 -2.09
C SER A 25 15.85 -5.14 -2.09
N GLN A 26 15.06 -5.35 -3.14
CA GLN A 26 14.08 -6.45 -3.26
C GLN A 26 13.02 -6.43 -2.14
N MET A 27 12.60 -5.24 -1.71
CA MET A 27 11.69 -5.04 -0.58
C MET A 27 10.43 -4.29 -0.98
N VAL A 28 9.32 -4.64 -0.32
CA VAL A 28 8.05 -3.93 -0.43
C VAL A 28 8.15 -2.56 0.26
N GLN A 29 7.61 -1.55 -0.39
CA GLN A 29 7.62 -0.16 0.07
C GLN A 29 6.20 0.35 0.24
N LEU A 30 5.97 1.18 1.26
CA LEU A 30 4.75 1.95 1.48
C LEU A 30 5.10 3.44 1.50
N LEU A 31 4.33 4.24 0.78
CA LEU A 31 4.52 5.69 0.76
C LEU A 31 3.85 6.34 1.96
N LEU A 32 4.59 7.17 2.68
CA LEU A 32 4.06 8.04 3.73
C LEU A 32 4.35 9.51 3.42
N VAL A 33 3.55 10.38 3.99
CA VAL A 33 3.69 11.83 3.96
C VAL A 33 3.89 12.37 5.39
N ARG A 34 4.72 13.40 5.56
CA ARG A 34 4.82 14.15 6.81
C ARG A 34 3.88 15.34 6.73
N ARG A 35 2.95 15.43 7.65
CA ARG A 35 1.91 16.47 7.68
C ARG A 35 2.50 17.84 8.00
N ASP A 36 2.02 18.87 7.33
CA ASP A 36 2.36 20.27 7.59
C ASP A 36 1.23 21.06 8.27
N GLN A 37 0.08 20.40 8.53
CA GLN A 37 -1.13 21.03 9.07
C GLN A 37 -1.69 20.26 10.27
N ALA A 38 -2.38 21.00 11.15
CA ALA A 38 -3.16 20.42 12.25
C ALA A 38 -4.38 19.63 11.72
N PRO A 39 -4.87 18.64 12.47
CA PRO A 39 -4.23 18.03 13.63
C PRO A 39 -3.04 17.16 13.18
N PHE A 40 -2.16 16.82 14.13
CA PHE A 40 -0.98 15.97 13.89
C PHE A 40 0.08 16.61 12.98
N THR A 41 0.32 17.93 13.09
CA THR A 41 1.44 18.58 12.41
C THR A 41 2.76 17.85 12.71
N ASP A 42 3.64 17.73 11.74
CA ASP A 42 4.92 17.01 11.79
C ASP A 42 4.85 15.49 11.97
N SER A 43 3.66 14.92 12.15
CA SER A 43 3.48 13.47 12.20
C SER A 43 3.46 12.85 10.79
N TRP A 44 3.92 11.61 10.69
CA TRP A 44 3.80 10.82 9.48
C TRP A 44 2.42 10.21 9.35
N ALA A 45 1.93 10.11 8.13
CA ALA A 45 0.58 9.68 7.79
C ALA A 45 0.53 8.98 6.43
N LEU A 46 -0.52 8.24 6.17
CA LEU A 46 -0.90 7.86 4.81
C LEU A 46 -1.34 9.11 4.04
N PRO A 47 -1.13 9.17 2.73
CA PRO A 47 -1.74 10.18 1.88
C PRO A 47 -3.26 10.20 2.04
N GLU A 48 -3.82 11.38 2.30
CA GLU A 48 -5.26 11.58 2.51
C GLU A 48 -5.75 12.88 1.86
N THR A 49 -7.00 12.89 1.41
CA THR A 49 -7.70 14.07 0.87
C THR A 49 -9.17 14.05 1.28
N LEU A 50 -9.82 15.22 1.32
CA LEU A 50 -11.27 15.30 1.47
C LEU A 50 -11.95 14.91 0.16
N LEU A 51 -13.06 14.17 0.25
CA LEU A 51 -13.95 13.91 -0.87
C LEU A 51 -14.65 15.21 -1.28
N ARG A 52 -14.58 15.55 -2.55
CA ARG A 52 -15.21 16.76 -3.10
C ARG A 52 -16.67 16.49 -3.47
N ARG A 53 -17.46 17.55 -3.57
CA ARG A 53 -18.91 17.48 -3.80
C ARG A 53 -19.31 16.76 -5.10
N HIS A 54 -18.49 16.84 -6.13
CA HIS A 54 -18.80 16.37 -7.49
C HIS A 54 -17.79 15.34 -8.00
N GLU A 55 -17.24 14.51 -7.11
CA GLU A 55 -16.37 13.41 -7.48
C GLU A 55 -16.78 12.12 -6.76
N SER A 56 -16.49 10.97 -7.35
CA SER A 56 -16.60 9.69 -6.68
C SER A 56 -15.39 9.45 -5.76
N ALA A 57 -15.50 8.49 -4.85
CA ALA A 57 -14.36 8.09 -4.01
C ALA A 57 -13.20 7.53 -4.84
N ASP A 58 -13.49 6.84 -5.94
CA ASP A 58 -12.52 6.33 -6.90
C ASP A 58 -11.75 7.46 -7.59
N ASP A 59 -12.46 8.50 -8.05
CA ASP A 59 -11.85 9.70 -8.65
C ASP A 59 -10.97 10.43 -7.64
N ALA A 60 -11.45 10.55 -6.38
CA ALA A 60 -10.70 11.17 -5.30
C ALA A 60 -9.42 10.39 -4.98
N ALA A 61 -9.45 9.04 -5.01
CA ALA A 61 -8.28 8.20 -4.78
C ALA A 61 -7.20 8.41 -5.85
N ILE A 62 -7.61 8.58 -7.12
CA ILE A 62 -6.70 8.86 -8.24
C ILE A 62 -6.18 10.30 -8.16
N ARG A 63 -7.06 11.26 -7.94
CA ARG A 63 -6.68 12.68 -7.77
C ARG A 63 -5.69 12.85 -6.63
N LEU A 64 -5.88 12.16 -5.52
CA LEU A 64 -4.97 12.17 -4.38
C LEU A 64 -3.54 11.80 -4.79
N ILE A 65 -3.37 10.78 -5.63
CA ILE A 65 -2.06 10.35 -6.10
C ILE A 65 -1.43 11.43 -6.98
N LYS A 66 -2.20 12.01 -7.89
CA LYS A 66 -1.74 13.12 -8.72
C LYS A 66 -1.34 14.34 -7.87
N ASP A 67 -2.20 14.74 -6.92
CA ASP A 67 -1.99 15.92 -6.07
C ASP A 67 -0.82 15.75 -5.08
N LYS A 68 -0.54 14.53 -4.61
CA LYS A 68 0.50 14.25 -3.59
C LYS A 68 1.86 13.85 -4.17
N ILE A 69 1.89 13.17 -5.30
CA ILE A 69 3.14 12.63 -5.90
C ILE A 69 3.28 12.90 -7.40
N GLY A 70 2.34 13.65 -8.00
CA GLY A 70 2.44 14.09 -9.40
C GLY A 70 2.23 12.99 -10.46
N LEU A 71 1.70 11.82 -10.09
CA LEU A 71 1.48 10.70 -11.01
C LEU A 71 0.04 10.67 -11.53
N GLU A 72 -0.09 10.46 -12.84
CA GLU A 72 -1.37 10.13 -13.46
C GLU A 72 -1.53 8.61 -13.53
N LEU A 73 -2.57 8.09 -12.88
CA LEU A 73 -2.89 6.66 -12.83
C LEU A 73 -4.29 6.40 -13.34
N SER A 74 -4.53 5.17 -13.80
CA SER A 74 -5.86 4.64 -14.06
C SER A 74 -6.42 3.90 -12.84
N LEU A 75 -7.75 3.76 -12.76
CA LEU A 75 -8.46 2.98 -11.73
C LEU A 75 -7.98 1.52 -11.63
N ALA A 76 -7.46 0.95 -12.71
CA ALA A 76 -7.00 -0.44 -12.73
C ALA A 76 -5.87 -0.78 -11.74
N ALA A 77 -5.14 0.24 -11.25
CA ALA A 77 -4.07 0.07 -10.26
C ALA A 77 -4.54 0.24 -8.81
N THR A 78 -5.83 0.57 -8.60
CA THR A 78 -6.39 0.96 -7.29
C THR A 78 -7.57 0.07 -6.93
N GLU A 79 -7.68 -0.33 -5.67
CA GLU A 79 -8.83 -1.07 -5.14
C GLU A 79 -9.25 -0.52 -3.78
N GLN A 80 -10.56 -0.50 -3.51
CA GLN A 80 -11.06 -0.10 -2.19
C GLN A 80 -10.72 -1.16 -1.15
N LEU A 81 -10.15 -0.71 -0.02
CA LEU A 81 -9.82 -1.57 1.11
C LEU A 81 -11.03 -1.77 2.04
N ALA A 82 -11.44 -0.69 2.68
CA ALA A 82 -12.52 -0.68 3.66
C ALA A 82 -12.95 0.76 3.97
N THR A 83 -14.03 0.89 4.74
CA THR A 83 -14.46 2.16 5.34
C THR A 83 -14.18 2.14 6.85
N PHE A 84 -13.56 3.21 7.37
CA PHE A 84 -13.22 3.39 8.77
C PHE A 84 -14.12 4.45 9.37
N THR A 85 -14.87 4.06 10.43
CA THR A 85 -15.97 4.87 10.98
C THR A 85 -15.88 5.07 12.48
N ALA A 86 -14.75 4.78 13.14
CA ALA A 86 -14.59 4.99 14.56
C ALA A 86 -14.93 6.46 14.93
N PRO A 87 -15.75 6.72 15.97
CA PRO A 87 -16.19 8.07 16.29
C PRO A 87 -15.05 9.05 16.60
N ASP A 88 -13.98 8.56 17.17
CA ASP A 88 -12.82 9.28 17.70
C ASP A 88 -11.59 9.22 16.79
N ARG A 89 -11.74 8.72 15.53
CA ARG A 89 -10.60 8.59 14.60
C ARG A 89 -9.92 9.93 14.26
N VAL A 90 -10.65 11.04 14.34
CA VAL A 90 -10.14 12.40 14.17
C VAL A 90 -10.48 13.22 15.40
N PRO A 91 -9.49 13.79 16.11
CA PRO A 91 -9.75 14.61 17.30
C PRO A 91 -10.66 15.82 16.99
N GLY A 92 -11.76 15.92 17.72
CA GLY A 92 -12.69 17.05 17.63
C GLY A 92 -13.61 17.07 16.42
N GLU A 93 -13.47 16.11 15.49
CA GLU A 93 -14.23 16.07 14.24
C GLU A 93 -14.85 14.70 14.00
N ARG A 94 -16.10 14.65 13.58
CA ARG A 94 -16.70 13.41 13.09
C ARG A 94 -16.27 13.18 11.64
N ALA A 95 -15.44 12.16 11.38
CA ALA A 95 -14.96 11.85 10.05
C ALA A 95 -15.09 10.36 9.72
N LEU A 96 -15.27 10.06 8.43
CA LEU A 96 -15.23 8.72 7.86
C LEU A 96 -14.08 8.66 6.85
N ALA A 97 -13.30 7.57 6.84
CA ALA A 97 -12.30 7.35 5.82
C ALA A 97 -12.69 6.21 4.88
N LEU A 98 -12.70 6.50 3.59
CA LEU A 98 -12.77 5.53 2.52
C LEU A 98 -11.32 5.18 2.16
N ALA A 99 -10.83 4.03 2.63
CA ALA A 99 -9.45 3.63 2.40
C ALA A 99 -9.31 2.83 1.12
N TYR A 100 -8.26 3.14 0.37
CA TYR A 100 -7.88 2.52 -0.89
C TYR A 100 -6.45 1.96 -0.83
N MET A 101 -6.16 0.99 -1.66
CA MET A 101 -4.81 0.47 -1.91
C MET A 101 -4.47 0.70 -3.37
N THR A 102 -3.31 1.27 -3.63
CA THR A 102 -2.76 1.48 -4.98
C THR A 102 -1.43 0.76 -5.10
N PHE A 103 -1.24 0.04 -6.22
CA PHE A 103 -0.07 -0.78 -6.50
C PHE A 103 0.71 -0.18 -7.67
N LEU A 104 1.86 0.45 -7.36
CA LEU A 104 2.72 1.10 -8.36
C LEU A 104 3.85 0.18 -8.81
N PRO A 105 4.03 -0.04 -10.12
CA PRO A 105 5.07 -0.91 -10.66
C PRO A 105 6.48 -0.30 -10.58
N SER A 106 6.60 0.92 -10.14
CA SER A 106 7.88 1.63 -9.98
C SER A 106 7.79 2.65 -8.86
N MET A 107 8.95 3.00 -8.30
CA MET A 107 9.08 4.07 -7.31
C MET A 107 9.47 5.37 -8.03
N PRO A 108 8.52 6.28 -8.28
CA PRO A 108 8.85 7.57 -8.90
C PRO A 108 9.64 8.46 -7.95
N ALA A 109 10.31 9.46 -8.51
CA ALA A 109 10.82 10.57 -7.71
C ALA A 109 9.64 11.28 -7.02
N LEU A 110 9.78 11.55 -5.72
CA LEU A 110 8.72 12.12 -4.89
C LEU A 110 8.94 13.62 -4.71
N THR A 111 7.85 14.38 -4.87
CA THR A 111 7.81 15.81 -4.52
C THR A 111 6.66 16.02 -3.57
N PRO A 112 6.88 16.62 -2.38
CA PRO A 112 5.80 16.90 -1.45
C PRO A 112 4.73 17.79 -2.10
N GLY A 113 3.48 17.33 -2.06
CA GLY A 113 2.32 18.08 -2.52
C GLY A 113 1.63 18.83 -1.38
N TYR A 114 0.46 19.40 -1.67
CA TYR A 114 -0.33 20.16 -0.69
C TYR A 114 -0.59 19.35 0.60
N GLY A 115 -0.36 20.00 1.75
CA GLY A 115 -0.57 19.41 3.08
C GLY A 115 0.54 18.45 3.54
N ALA A 116 1.70 18.45 2.87
CA ALA A 116 2.84 17.62 3.24
C ALA A 116 4.16 18.41 3.17
N SER A 117 4.93 18.39 4.26
CA SER A 117 6.28 18.94 4.31
C SER A 117 7.34 17.97 3.78
N GLU A 118 7.06 16.68 3.82
CA GLU A 118 7.94 15.60 3.36
C GLU A 118 7.11 14.44 2.80
N VAL A 119 7.62 13.73 1.82
CA VAL A 119 7.06 12.49 1.31
C VAL A 119 8.19 11.49 1.12
N ALA A 120 7.99 10.23 1.54
CA ALA A 120 9.04 9.23 1.48
C ALA A 120 8.48 7.81 1.37
N TRP A 121 9.29 6.94 0.76
CA TRP A 121 9.07 5.50 0.76
C TRP A 121 9.62 4.87 2.04
N PHE A 122 8.84 4.00 2.65
CA PHE A 122 9.20 3.25 3.83
C PHE A 122 9.19 1.76 3.51
N THR A 123 10.30 1.09 3.80
CA THR A 123 10.42 -0.36 3.66
C THR A 123 9.55 -1.07 4.68
N LEU A 124 8.64 -1.91 4.21
CA LEU A 124 7.87 -2.80 5.07
C LEU A 124 8.72 -4.01 5.50
N ARG A 125 8.83 -4.21 6.81
CA ARG A 125 9.41 -5.42 7.40
C ARG A 125 8.38 -6.06 8.30
N ARG A 126 8.15 -7.35 8.10
CA ARG A 126 7.19 -8.12 8.88
C ARG A 126 7.88 -9.35 9.48
N THR A 127 7.78 -9.50 10.79
CA THR A 127 8.27 -10.66 11.54
C THR A 127 7.15 -11.28 12.35
N ALA A 128 7.41 -12.38 13.02
CA ALA A 128 6.44 -12.98 13.95
C ALA A 128 6.10 -12.02 15.11
N GLU A 129 7.09 -11.23 15.55
CA GLU A 129 6.99 -10.35 16.72
C GLU A 129 6.36 -9.01 16.40
N GLN A 130 6.68 -8.44 15.23
CA GLN A 130 6.25 -7.09 14.89
C GLN A 130 6.29 -6.78 13.39
N ASP A 131 5.44 -5.85 12.99
CA ASP A 131 5.45 -5.22 11.68
C ASP A 131 6.04 -3.81 11.81
N THR A 132 6.98 -3.43 10.93
CA THR A 132 7.65 -2.12 10.97
C THR A 132 7.72 -1.47 9.59
N LEU A 133 7.74 -0.14 9.59
CA LEU A 133 8.06 0.69 8.42
C LEU A 133 9.37 1.43 8.69
N GLN A 134 10.34 1.32 7.78
CA GLN A 134 11.68 1.87 7.96
C GLN A 134 12.11 2.76 6.80
N ASN A 135 12.68 3.92 7.12
CA ASN A 135 13.35 4.81 6.18
C ASN A 135 14.58 5.43 6.84
N GLY A 136 15.77 5.04 6.43
CA GLY A 136 17.01 5.45 7.07
C GLY A 136 17.02 5.13 8.57
N ARG A 137 17.12 6.16 9.42
CA ARG A 137 17.09 6.01 10.88
C ARG A 137 15.67 5.99 11.47
N ARG A 138 14.64 6.29 10.68
CA ARG A 138 13.24 6.30 11.14
C ARG A 138 12.68 4.90 11.11
N THR A 139 12.05 4.49 12.22
CA THR A 139 11.35 3.20 12.32
C THR A 139 10.03 3.41 13.05
N PHE A 140 8.93 2.99 12.43
CA PHE A 140 7.60 2.95 13.02
C PHE A 140 7.21 1.50 13.28
N ILE A 141 6.75 1.21 14.49
CA ILE A 141 6.25 -0.10 14.90
C ILE A 141 4.72 -0.05 14.79
N LEU A 142 4.15 -0.81 13.84
CA LEU A 142 2.75 -0.70 13.42
C LEU A 142 1.71 -1.24 14.43
N ASN A 143 2.11 -1.91 15.49
CA ASN A 143 1.21 -2.37 16.57
C ASN A 143 1.10 -1.35 17.73
N ARG A 144 1.63 -0.16 17.55
CA ARG A 144 1.58 0.97 18.51
C ARG A 144 1.21 2.22 17.72
N PRO A 145 0.48 3.19 18.34
CA PRO A 145 0.20 4.46 17.69
C PRO A 145 1.53 5.17 17.31
N ALA A 146 1.86 5.16 16.04
CA ALA A 146 3.10 5.71 15.50
C ALA A 146 2.85 6.71 14.37
N LEU A 147 1.68 6.62 13.73
CA LEU A 147 1.24 7.48 12.65
C LEU A 147 0.10 8.40 13.10
N ALA A 148 -0.20 9.42 12.30
CA ALA A 148 -1.33 10.30 12.57
C ALA A 148 -2.66 9.53 12.42
N PHE A 149 -3.67 9.96 13.14
CA PHE A 149 -5.03 9.39 13.15
C PHE A 149 -5.03 7.90 13.51
N ASP A 150 -5.88 7.14 12.83
CA ASP A 150 -5.98 5.68 12.90
C ASP A 150 -5.21 4.98 11.77
N HIS A 151 -4.19 5.64 11.19
CA HIS A 151 -3.49 5.13 10.02
C HIS A 151 -2.73 3.83 10.28
N ASP A 152 -2.26 3.59 11.50
CA ASP A 152 -1.70 2.29 11.92
C ASP A 152 -2.73 1.16 11.76
N GLN A 153 -3.98 1.40 12.13
CA GLN A 153 -5.09 0.44 12.00
C GLN A 153 -5.46 0.20 10.54
N ILE A 154 -5.46 1.26 9.72
CA ILE A 154 -5.70 1.15 8.27
C ILE A 154 -4.64 0.26 7.63
N ILE A 155 -3.35 0.47 7.96
CA ILE A 155 -2.25 -0.36 7.47
C ILE A 155 -2.40 -1.81 7.93
N ALA A 156 -2.71 -2.05 9.20
CA ALA A 156 -2.90 -3.41 9.72
C ALA A 156 -4.01 -4.16 8.98
N THR A 157 -5.12 -3.46 8.67
CA THR A 157 -6.22 -4.00 7.86
C THR A 157 -5.76 -4.34 6.44
N ALA A 158 -4.96 -3.47 5.81
CA ALA A 158 -4.41 -3.71 4.48
C ALA A 158 -3.45 -4.90 4.45
N LEU A 159 -2.56 -5.02 5.44
CA LEU A 159 -1.63 -6.14 5.56
C LEU A 159 -2.38 -7.48 5.67
N THR A 160 -3.44 -7.51 6.47
CA THR A 160 -4.30 -8.70 6.61
C THR A 160 -5.04 -9.00 5.30
N ARG A 161 -5.59 -7.98 4.64
CA ARG A 161 -6.30 -8.14 3.36
C ARG A 161 -5.37 -8.69 2.28
N ILE A 162 -4.17 -8.13 2.13
CA ILE A 162 -3.18 -8.59 1.16
C ILE A 162 -2.79 -10.03 1.45
N GLN A 163 -2.44 -10.36 2.69
CA GLN A 163 -2.06 -11.71 3.09
C GLN A 163 -3.15 -12.73 2.74
N ASN A 164 -4.41 -12.44 3.05
CA ASN A 164 -5.54 -13.34 2.78
C ASN A 164 -5.83 -13.53 1.29
N LYS A 165 -5.41 -12.59 0.42
CA LYS A 165 -5.62 -12.65 -1.04
C LYS A 165 -4.49 -13.35 -1.80
N LEU A 166 -3.36 -13.66 -1.16
CA LEU A 166 -2.17 -14.18 -1.84
C LEU A 166 -2.44 -15.45 -2.67
N ASP A 167 -3.27 -16.36 -2.15
CA ASP A 167 -3.47 -17.68 -2.76
C ASP A 167 -4.56 -17.72 -3.84
N TYR A 168 -5.36 -16.64 -4.01
CA TYR A 168 -6.44 -16.63 -5.00
C TYR A 168 -6.52 -15.36 -5.85
N GLN A 169 -6.05 -14.22 -5.35
CA GLN A 169 -6.07 -12.93 -6.07
C GLN A 169 -4.92 -12.03 -5.59
N PRO A 170 -3.66 -12.35 -5.88
CA PRO A 170 -2.50 -11.61 -5.40
C PRO A 170 -2.30 -10.28 -6.12
N THR A 171 -3.28 -9.36 -6.04
CA THR A 171 -3.24 -8.03 -6.68
C THR A 171 -2.02 -7.22 -6.27
N VAL A 172 -1.45 -7.48 -5.08
CA VAL A 172 -0.21 -6.86 -4.60
C VAL A 172 0.98 -7.09 -5.55
N LEU A 173 1.00 -8.19 -6.33
CA LEU A 173 2.07 -8.43 -7.32
C LEU A 173 2.11 -7.38 -8.44
N ARG A 174 1.08 -6.55 -8.60
CA ARG A 174 1.10 -5.41 -9.51
C ARG A 174 2.19 -4.39 -9.19
N ILE A 175 2.73 -4.39 -7.95
CA ILE A 175 3.93 -3.59 -7.60
C ILE A 175 5.18 -4.01 -8.37
N LEU A 176 5.20 -5.22 -8.94
CA LEU A 176 6.28 -5.73 -9.79
C LEU A 176 6.10 -5.37 -11.27
N GLY A 177 4.96 -4.76 -11.63
CA GLY A 177 4.58 -4.47 -13.01
C GLY A 177 3.77 -5.59 -13.65
N GLN A 178 3.63 -5.49 -14.99
CA GLN A 178 2.88 -6.47 -15.77
C GLN A 178 3.59 -7.83 -15.88
N GLN A 179 4.91 -7.83 -15.72
CA GLN A 179 5.76 -9.02 -15.84
C GLN A 179 6.73 -9.08 -14.66
N PHE A 180 6.92 -10.27 -14.13
CA PHE A 180 7.80 -10.51 -12.99
C PHE A 180 8.42 -11.91 -13.04
N THR A 181 9.50 -12.10 -12.27
CA THR A 181 10.11 -13.41 -12.04
C THR A 181 9.50 -14.08 -10.80
N LEU A 182 9.54 -15.41 -10.72
CA LEU A 182 9.11 -16.11 -9.49
C LEU A 182 9.96 -15.72 -8.26
N LYS A 183 11.21 -15.29 -8.47
CA LYS A 183 12.05 -14.78 -7.37
C LYS A 183 11.45 -13.50 -6.77
N GLU A 184 11.06 -12.53 -7.61
CA GLU A 184 10.43 -11.28 -7.15
C GLU A 184 9.08 -11.55 -6.49
N ALA A 185 8.23 -12.39 -7.11
CA ALA A 185 6.96 -12.80 -6.52
C ALA A 185 7.16 -13.44 -5.11
N ARG A 186 8.13 -14.35 -4.96
CA ARG A 186 8.47 -14.96 -3.66
C ARG A 186 8.94 -13.95 -2.62
N ASN A 187 9.69 -12.91 -3.03
CA ASN A 187 10.08 -11.84 -2.11
C ASN A 187 8.87 -11.08 -1.58
N VAL A 188 7.91 -10.76 -2.45
CA VAL A 188 6.65 -10.13 -2.04
C VAL A 188 5.86 -11.04 -1.11
N TYR A 189 5.65 -12.31 -1.49
CA TYR A 189 4.94 -13.29 -0.64
C TYR A 189 5.60 -13.46 0.71
N ALA A 190 6.93 -13.60 0.76
CA ALA A 190 7.67 -13.76 1.99
C ALA A 190 7.44 -12.59 2.96
N THR A 191 7.40 -11.36 2.44
CA THR A 191 7.09 -10.16 3.24
C THR A 191 5.72 -10.30 3.90
N PHE A 192 4.66 -10.61 3.14
CA PHE A 192 3.31 -10.67 3.69
C PHE A 192 3.05 -11.92 4.54
N LEU A 193 3.73 -13.03 4.28
CA LEU A 193 3.66 -14.26 5.07
C LEU A 193 4.57 -14.25 6.32
N LYS A 194 5.27 -13.14 6.60
CA LYS A 194 6.18 -13.00 7.76
C LYS A 194 7.29 -14.06 7.78
N THR A 195 7.84 -14.37 6.61
CA THR A 195 8.88 -15.38 6.42
C THR A 195 10.02 -14.86 5.55
N THR A 196 10.99 -15.70 5.24
CA THR A 196 12.07 -15.36 4.32
C THR A 196 11.82 -15.93 2.92
N PRO A 197 12.31 -15.31 1.83
CA PRO A 197 12.20 -15.88 0.49
C PRO A 197 12.85 -17.27 0.37
N ALA A 198 13.88 -17.56 1.18
CA ALA A 198 14.56 -18.87 1.21
C ALA A 198 13.67 -19.97 1.82
N ALA A 199 12.77 -19.63 2.74
CA ALA A 199 11.85 -20.58 3.35
C ALA A 199 10.70 -20.99 2.40
N ILE A 200 10.47 -20.25 1.31
CA ILE A 200 9.47 -20.58 0.30
C ILE A 200 10.14 -21.42 -0.79
N ASP A 201 9.89 -22.74 -0.83
CA ASP A 201 10.41 -23.62 -1.87
C ASP A 201 9.94 -23.19 -3.27
N ASN A 202 10.87 -23.03 -4.19
CA ASN A 202 10.59 -22.50 -5.52
C ASN A 202 9.72 -23.45 -6.37
N SER A 203 9.93 -24.77 -6.26
CA SER A 203 9.19 -25.75 -7.04
C SER A 203 7.75 -25.87 -6.56
N ASN A 204 7.59 -25.90 -5.23
CA ASN A 204 6.28 -25.92 -4.60
C ASN A 204 5.51 -24.63 -4.89
N PHE A 205 6.13 -23.46 -4.70
CA PHE A 205 5.54 -22.16 -4.99
C PHE A 205 5.00 -22.08 -6.42
N ARG A 206 5.81 -22.51 -7.42
CA ARG A 206 5.39 -22.57 -8.82
C ARG A 206 4.19 -23.50 -9.04
N LYS A 207 4.16 -24.68 -8.40
CA LYS A 207 3.07 -25.64 -8.55
C LYS A 207 1.78 -25.13 -7.94
N THR A 208 1.85 -24.63 -6.70
CA THR A 208 0.69 -24.15 -5.94
C THR A 208 0.04 -22.94 -6.60
N HIS A 209 0.83 -22.02 -7.18
CA HIS A 209 0.34 -20.79 -7.80
C HIS A 209 0.24 -20.85 -9.33
N ALA A 210 0.38 -22.06 -9.95
CA ALA A 210 0.31 -22.23 -11.40
C ALA A 210 -1.02 -21.74 -12.01
N HIS A 211 -2.10 -21.76 -11.25
CA HIS A 211 -3.41 -21.26 -11.66
C HIS A 211 -3.49 -19.74 -11.71
N LEU A 212 -2.61 -19.03 -10.98
CA LEU A 212 -2.56 -17.56 -10.89
C LEU A 212 -1.59 -16.94 -11.89
N PHE A 213 -0.58 -17.71 -12.34
CA PHE A 213 0.51 -17.20 -13.15
C PHE A 213 0.51 -17.79 -14.55
N GLU A 214 0.76 -16.96 -15.54
CA GLU A 214 1.00 -17.37 -16.92
C GLU A 214 2.45 -17.09 -17.30
N GLU A 215 3.17 -18.11 -17.77
CA GLU A 215 4.53 -17.93 -18.29
C GLU A 215 4.46 -17.19 -19.64
N CYS A 216 5.16 -16.05 -19.76
CA CYS A 216 5.11 -15.20 -20.94
C CYS A 216 6.47 -14.98 -21.61
N GLY A 217 7.53 -15.64 -21.13
CA GLY A 217 8.85 -15.56 -21.75
C GLY A 217 10.00 -15.80 -20.79
N THR A 218 11.18 -15.33 -21.19
CA THR A 218 12.42 -15.36 -20.43
C THR A 218 13.05 -13.97 -20.39
N ALA A 219 13.61 -13.59 -19.23
CA ALA A 219 14.29 -12.31 -19.10
C ALA A 219 15.61 -12.29 -19.88
N THR A 220 16.05 -11.09 -20.26
CA THR A 220 17.40 -10.90 -20.81
C THR A 220 18.42 -11.27 -19.71
N PRO A 221 19.42 -12.13 -20.01
CA PRO A 221 20.43 -12.51 -19.03
C PRO A 221 21.21 -11.30 -18.54
N LYS A 222 21.23 -11.04 -17.23
CA LYS A 222 22.11 -10.01 -16.64
C LYS A 222 23.51 -10.53 -16.31
N GLN A 223 23.68 -11.85 -16.23
CA GLN A 223 24.94 -12.55 -15.89
C GLN A 223 24.95 -13.94 -16.54
N SER A 224 26.12 -14.65 -16.48
CA SER A 224 26.25 -16.04 -16.90
C SER A 224 25.24 -16.94 -16.17
N GLY A 225 24.45 -17.71 -16.91
CA GLY A 225 23.47 -18.64 -16.38
C GLY A 225 22.20 -18.73 -17.25
N ARG A 226 21.31 -19.68 -16.93
CA ARG A 226 20.03 -19.82 -17.62
C ARG A 226 19.15 -18.61 -17.30
N PRO A 227 18.61 -17.89 -18.29
CA PRO A 227 17.73 -16.75 -18.07
C PRO A 227 16.51 -17.15 -17.24
N PRO A 228 16.07 -16.33 -16.27
CA PRO A 228 14.87 -16.60 -15.49
C PRO A 228 13.62 -16.49 -16.36
N LYS A 229 12.65 -17.35 -16.11
CA LYS A 229 11.33 -17.27 -16.73
C LYS A 229 10.57 -16.06 -16.20
N ILE A 230 9.80 -15.43 -17.09
CA ILE A 230 8.94 -14.29 -16.82
C ILE A 230 7.47 -14.78 -16.78
N TYR A 231 6.75 -14.23 -15.84
CA TYR A 231 5.34 -14.53 -15.58
C TYR A 231 4.51 -13.25 -15.54
N ARG A 232 3.21 -13.37 -15.78
CA ARG A 232 2.21 -12.34 -15.51
C ARG A 232 1.06 -12.96 -14.71
N LEU A 233 0.30 -12.09 -14.02
CA LEU A 233 -0.96 -12.52 -13.41
C LEU A 233 -1.95 -12.91 -14.52
N ARG A 234 -2.66 -14.01 -14.32
CA ARG A 234 -3.86 -14.33 -15.12
C ARG A 234 -4.94 -13.30 -14.80
N GLY A 235 -5.64 -12.82 -15.81
CA GLY A 235 -6.79 -11.92 -15.71
C GLY A 235 -8.03 -12.60 -15.16
#